data_67e30db9a8a3de9508e2c98ef3c927b9
#
_entry.id   67e30db9a8a3de9508e2c98ef3c927b9
#
_cell.length_a   1.000
_cell.length_b   1.000
_cell.length_c   1.000
_cell.angle_alpha   90.00
_cell.angle_beta   90.00
_cell.angle_gamma   90.00
#
_symmetry.space_group_name_H-M   'P 1'
#
loop_
_entity.id
_entity.type
_entity.pdbx_description
1 polymer ?
#
loop_
_entity_poly.entity_id
_entity_poly.type
_entity_poly.pdbx_seq_one_letter_code
_entity_poly.pdbx_strand_id
1 'polypeptide(L)'
;AHRPELVENHYEERISIAETKAGIRSLLPGLNFNAAWTSSSNDYLMNKTNFEYGSSIGANLLNVFRAPKLKEVNQTNTEIIQEQRLALSMAVLSQVHISNIEYQMAIEEYETADRYYDVSKKITEQVRNAQKIARFGELELIREEASLLVAELRRDIAYSKVQFTIAQVYTSVGIDVTKKENVQMGTKEYAGIIKNNFK
;
A
#
# COMPACT_ATOMS: atom_id res chain seq x y z
N ALA A 1 9.82 9.33 -3.48
CA ALA A 1 9.06 8.09 -3.46
C ALA A 1 7.74 8.36 -2.75
N HIS A 2 6.61 8.11 -3.42
CA HIS A 2 5.26 8.40 -2.89
C HIS A 2 4.60 7.14 -2.29
N ARG A 3 5.38 6.08 -2.12
CA ARG A 3 4.91 4.83 -1.52
C ARG A 3 4.63 5.02 -0.03
N PRO A 4 3.40 4.72 0.43
CA PRO A 4 3.01 4.91 1.83
C PRO A 4 3.88 4.08 2.78
N GLU A 5 4.29 2.87 2.37
CA GLU A 5 5.13 1.98 3.18
C GLU A 5 6.53 2.57 3.48
N LEU A 6 7.11 3.29 2.51
CA LEU A 6 8.40 3.97 2.71
C LEU A 6 8.25 5.20 3.61
N VAL A 7 7.12 5.88 3.53
CA VAL A 7 6.80 7.02 4.40
C VAL A 7 6.56 6.54 5.83
N GLU A 8 5.82 5.46 6.01
CA GLU A 8 5.56 4.81 7.30
C GLU A 8 6.87 4.41 7.98
N ASN A 9 7.74 3.69 7.29
CA ASN A 9 9.05 3.29 7.84
C ASN A 9 9.92 4.48 8.25
N HIS A 10 9.84 5.60 7.52
CA HIS A 10 10.52 6.84 7.93
C HIS A 10 9.97 7.41 9.24
N TYR A 11 8.65 7.32 9.47
CA TYR A 11 8.05 7.72 10.75
C TYR A 11 8.41 6.74 11.87
N GLU A 12 8.44 5.44 11.61
CA GLU A 12 8.88 4.42 12.58
C GLU A 12 10.32 4.66 13.07
N GLU A 13 11.24 5.01 12.16
CA GLU A 13 12.61 5.41 12.53
C GLU A 13 12.60 6.61 13.49
N ARG A 14 11.80 7.65 13.20
CA ARG A 14 11.68 8.82 14.09
C ARG A 14 11.07 8.48 15.44
N ILE A 15 10.07 7.60 15.47
CA ILE A 15 9.44 7.12 16.69
C ILE A 15 10.47 6.36 17.53
N SER A 16 11.21 5.43 16.96
CA SER A 16 12.26 4.68 17.65
C SER A 16 13.33 5.58 18.27
N ILE A 17 13.77 6.62 17.55
CA ILE A 17 14.69 7.61 18.09
C ILE A 17 14.08 8.37 19.28
N ALA A 18 12.79 8.74 19.19
CA ALA A 18 12.11 9.43 20.28
C ALA A 18 11.91 8.52 21.51
N GLU A 19 11.55 7.26 21.30
CA GLU A 19 11.44 6.24 22.36
C GLU A 19 12.77 5.98 23.03
N THR A 20 13.86 5.91 22.27
CA THR A 20 15.22 5.80 22.79
C THR A 20 15.54 6.98 23.73
N LYS A 21 15.23 8.21 23.31
CA LYS A 21 15.43 9.39 24.15
C LYS A 21 14.56 9.37 25.41
N ALA A 22 13.31 8.93 25.27
CA ALA A 22 12.39 8.77 26.40
C ALA A 22 12.89 7.70 27.38
N GLY A 23 13.34 6.56 26.86
CA GLY A 23 13.95 5.49 27.64
C GLY A 23 15.17 5.95 28.44
N ILE A 24 16.06 6.73 27.83
CA ILE A 24 17.22 7.30 28.54
C ILE A 24 16.78 8.30 29.61
N ARG A 25 15.79 9.14 29.31
CA ARG A 25 15.25 10.12 30.30
C ARG A 25 14.56 9.44 31.47
N SER A 26 13.94 8.29 31.27
CA SER A 26 13.31 7.51 32.36
C SER A 26 14.29 6.95 33.37
N LEU A 27 15.61 6.95 33.06
CA LEU A 27 16.67 6.58 33.98
C LEU A 27 17.00 7.71 34.96
N LEU A 28 16.61 8.96 34.68
CA LEU A 28 16.84 10.10 35.55
C LEU A 28 15.92 10.03 36.79
N PRO A 29 16.39 10.59 37.92
CA PRO A 29 15.54 10.70 39.10
C PRO A 29 14.22 11.43 38.81
N GLY A 30 13.13 10.86 39.31
CA GLY A 30 11.83 11.53 39.25
C GLY A 30 11.76 12.63 40.31
N LEU A 31 11.28 13.80 39.90
CA LEU A 31 10.93 14.92 40.78
C LEU A 31 9.41 15.00 40.88
N ASN A 32 8.88 14.84 42.08
CA ASN A 32 7.46 14.98 42.34
C ASN A 32 7.23 16.19 43.24
N PHE A 33 6.32 17.07 42.79
CA PHE A 33 5.82 18.19 43.62
C PHE A 33 4.35 17.89 43.88
N ASN A 34 3.97 17.94 45.12
CA ASN A 34 2.57 17.80 45.54
C ASN A 34 2.15 19.06 46.35
N ALA A 35 0.97 19.54 46.06
CA ALA A 35 0.29 20.55 46.83
C ALA A 35 -1.16 20.11 47.04
N ALA A 36 -1.61 20.10 48.27
CA ALA A 36 -2.95 19.75 48.64
C ALA A 36 -3.58 20.81 49.52
N TRP A 37 -4.82 21.16 49.18
CA TRP A 37 -5.66 22.01 50.01
C TRP A 37 -6.81 21.15 50.54
N THR A 38 -6.86 21.01 51.88
CA THR A 38 -7.87 20.22 52.55
C THR A 38 -8.75 21.13 53.39
N SER A 39 -10.05 21.06 53.20
CA SER A 39 -11.04 21.74 54.04
C SER A 39 -11.97 20.69 54.67
N SER A 40 -12.15 20.77 55.97
CA SER A 40 -13.01 19.87 56.74
C SER A 40 -14.14 20.64 57.42
N SER A 41 -15.33 20.10 57.37
CA SER A 41 -16.54 20.59 58.08
C SER A 41 -16.65 20.07 59.52
N ASN A 42 -15.62 19.37 60.01
CA ASN A 42 -15.63 18.78 61.36
C ASN A 42 -15.33 19.86 62.41
N ASP A 43 -16.27 20.11 63.32
CA ASP A 43 -16.16 21.14 64.37
C ASP A 43 -15.17 20.82 65.47
N TYR A 44 -14.70 19.60 65.60
CA TYR A 44 -13.72 19.14 66.59
C TYR A 44 -12.27 19.37 66.14
N LEU A 45 -12.01 19.85 64.92
CA LEU A 45 -10.68 20.20 64.41
C LEU A 45 -10.32 21.66 64.75
N MET A 46 -9.14 21.86 65.33
CA MET A 46 -8.60 23.20 65.64
C MET A 46 -8.36 24.01 64.37
N ASN A 47 -7.92 23.36 63.26
CA ASN A 47 -7.76 23.98 61.97
C ASN A 47 -8.66 23.30 60.95
N LYS A 48 -9.66 24.01 60.44
CA LYS A 48 -10.62 23.49 59.45
C LYS A 48 -10.05 23.50 58.02
N THR A 49 -9.03 24.29 57.78
CA THR A 49 -8.33 24.38 56.47
C THR A 49 -6.85 24.12 56.66
N ASN A 50 -6.31 23.20 55.85
CA ASN A 50 -4.91 22.88 55.86
C ASN A 50 -4.36 22.94 54.42
N PHE A 51 -3.19 23.57 54.28
CA PHE A 51 -2.47 23.57 53.02
C PHE A 51 -1.15 22.81 53.22
N GLU A 52 -1.01 21.77 52.45
CA GLU A 52 0.17 20.92 52.45
C GLU A 52 0.94 21.05 51.14
N TYR A 53 2.24 21.21 51.24
CA TYR A 53 3.10 21.16 50.07
C TYR A 53 4.29 20.25 50.40
N GLY A 54 4.68 19.51 49.35
CA GLY A 54 5.79 18.58 49.48
C GLY A 54 6.57 18.47 48.17
N SER A 55 7.85 18.14 48.29
CA SER A 55 8.66 17.75 47.15
C SER A 55 9.39 16.46 47.49
N SER A 56 9.44 15.53 46.57
CA SER A 56 10.19 14.31 46.71
C SER A 56 11.01 14.02 45.47
N ILE A 57 12.26 13.51 45.71
CA ILE A 57 13.13 13.05 44.65
C ILE A 57 13.26 11.54 44.82
N GLY A 58 12.82 10.80 43.81
CA GLY A 58 12.93 9.33 43.79
C GLY A 58 13.92 8.88 42.72
N ALA A 59 14.91 8.07 43.10
CA ALA A 59 15.84 7.47 42.16
C ALA A 59 15.89 5.96 42.35
N ASN A 60 15.82 5.23 41.23
CA ASN A 60 16.06 3.77 41.27
C ASN A 60 17.54 3.49 40.92
N LEU A 61 18.31 3.12 41.92
CA LEU A 61 19.74 2.85 41.78
C LEU A 61 20.03 1.70 40.77
N LEU A 62 19.10 0.76 40.60
CA LEU A 62 19.25 -0.32 39.61
C LEU A 62 19.24 0.20 38.16
N ASN A 63 18.70 1.39 37.96
CA ASN A 63 18.70 2.01 36.62
C ASN A 63 20.13 2.35 36.15
N VAL A 64 21.04 2.63 37.07
CA VAL A 64 22.46 2.89 36.74
C VAL A 64 23.10 1.67 36.08
N PHE A 65 22.78 0.47 36.57
CA PHE A 65 23.30 -0.78 36.02
C PHE A 65 22.58 -1.18 34.71
N ARG A 66 21.35 -0.74 34.51
CA ARG A 66 20.55 -0.99 33.30
C ARG A 66 20.88 -0.04 32.13
N ALA A 67 21.40 1.15 32.42
CA ALA A 67 21.64 2.20 31.45
C ALA A 67 22.49 1.76 30.24
N PRO A 68 23.65 1.09 30.40
CA PRO A 68 24.46 0.66 29.25
C PRO A 68 23.72 -0.37 28.37
N LYS A 69 23.01 -1.31 29.02
CA LYS A 69 22.26 -2.35 28.30
C LYS A 69 21.07 -1.78 27.55
N LEU A 70 20.36 -0.80 28.10
CA LEU A 70 19.26 -0.11 27.46
C LEU A 70 19.75 0.67 26.22
N LYS A 71 20.92 1.31 26.34
CA LYS A 71 21.53 2.01 25.21
C LYS A 71 21.89 1.04 24.07
N GLU A 72 22.45 -0.11 24.37
CA GLU A 72 22.78 -1.17 23.41
C GLU A 72 21.51 -1.68 22.67
N VAL A 73 20.46 -2.02 23.43
CA VAL A 73 19.18 -2.46 22.88
C VAL A 73 18.59 -1.40 21.93
N ASN A 74 18.63 -0.13 22.33
CA ASN A 74 18.11 0.95 21.50
C ASN A 74 18.93 1.16 20.22
N GLN A 75 20.26 1.01 20.28
CA GLN A 75 21.12 1.05 19.09
C GLN A 75 20.78 -0.09 18.13
N THR A 76 20.68 -1.31 18.65
CA THR A 76 20.30 -2.48 17.85
C THR A 76 18.92 -2.31 17.22
N ASN A 77 17.92 -1.76 17.93
CA ASN A 77 16.62 -1.47 17.36
C ASN A 77 16.69 -0.46 16.20
N THR A 78 17.53 0.57 16.34
CA THR A 78 17.72 1.55 15.27
C THR A 78 18.36 0.90 14.03
N GLU A 79 19.36 0.03 14.23
CA GLU A 79 20.01 -0.74 13.16
C GLU A 79 18.99 -1.66 12.46
N ILE A 80 18.16 -2.38 13.22
CA ILE A 80 17.09 -3.23 12.65
C ILE A 80 16.13 -2.42 11.76
N ILE A 81 15.70 -1.24 12.20
CA ILE A 81 14.79 -0.39 11.41
C ILE A 81 15.48 0.10 10.12
N GLN A 82 16.78 0.41 10.17
CA GLN A 82 17.53 0.80 8.98
C GLN A 82 17.66 -0.36 7.98
N GLU A 83 17.93 -1.57 8.46
CA GLU A 83 17.99 -2.78 7.63
C GLU A 83 16.60 -3.11 7.03
N GLN A 84 15.53 -2.98 7.80
CA GLN A 84 14.17 -3.14 7.32
C GLN A 84 13.84 -2.13 6.21
N ARG A 85 14.27 -0.87 6.35
CA ARG A 85 14.10 0.16 5.33
C ARG A 85 14.84 -0.19 4.04
N LEU A 86 16.06 -0.72 4.15
CA LEU A 86 16.83 -1.17 2.99
C LEU A 86 16.12 -2.34 2.29
N ALA A 87 15.70 -3.35 3.05
CA ALA A 87 14.97 -4.50 2.52
C ALA A 87 13.66 -4.09 1.84
N LEU A 88 12.89 -3.18 2.46
CA LEU A 88 11.66 -2.63 1.89
C LEU A 88 11.93 -1.86 0.59
N SER A 89 12.99 -1.07 0.55
CA SER A 89 13.38 -0.34 -0.66
C SER A 89 13.72 -1.27 -1.82
N MET A 90 14.42 -2.38 -1.54
CA MET A 90 14.73 -3.43 -2.51
C MET A 90 13.46 -4.15 -2.98
N ALA A 91 12.55 -4.46 -2.06
CA ALA A 91 11.27 -5.10 -2.39
C ALA A 91 10.42 -4.21 -3.31
N VAL A 92 10.32 -2.91 -3.02
CA VAL A 92 9.61 -1.93 -3.87
C VAL A 92 10.26 -1.84 -5.26
N LEU A 93 11.59 -1.77 -5.33
CA LEU A 93 12.30 -1.72 -6.61
C LEU A 93 12.04 -2.98 -7.45
N SER A 94 12.10 -4.15 -6.81
CA SER A 94 11.80 -5.43 -7.46
C SER A 94 10.36 -5.48 -7.97
N GLN A 95 9.41 -5.00 -7.17
CA GLN A 95 8.00 -4.96 -7.55
C GLN A 95 7.75 -4.06 -8.77
N VAL A 96 8.39 -2.87 -8.82
CA VAL A 96 8.31 -1.99 -9.98
C VAL A 96 8.86 -2.67 -11.23
N HIS A 97 9.99 -3.35 -11.08
CA HIS A 97 10.62 -4.05 -12.21
C HIS A 97 9.76 -5.20 -12.72
N ILE A 98 9.20 -6.01 -11.82
CA ILE A 98 8.29 -7.11 -12.17
C ILE A 98 7.03 -6.56 -12.87
N SER A 99 6.39 -5.52 -12.31
CA SER A 99 5.21 -4.91 -12.92
C SER A 99 5.47 -4.37 -14.33
N ASN A 100 6.67 -3.83 -14.58
CA ASN A 100 7.05 -3.36 -15.91
C ASN A 100 7.22 -4.52 -16.90
N ILE A 101 7.82 -5.63 -16.47
CA ILE A 101 7.96 -6.84 -17.30
C ILE A 101 6.58 -7.43 -17.61
N GLU A 102 5.71 -7.55 -16.60
CA GLU A 102 4.34 -8.03 -16.78
C GLU A 102 3.56 -7.18 -17.79
N TYR A 103 3.74 -5.87 -17.76
CA TYR A 103 3.12 -4.96 -18.72
C TYR A 103 3.63 -5.21 -20.15
N GLN A 104 4.94 -5.38 -20.35
CA GLN A 104 5.50 -5.69 -21.66
C GLN A 104 4.97 -7.03 -22.19
N MET A 105 4.93 -8.06 -21.35
CA MET A 105 4.39 -9.37 -21.71
C MET A 105 2.90 -9.29 -22.06
N ALA A 106 2.13 -8.48 -21.34
CA ALA A 106 0.70 -8.29 -21.63
C ALA A 106 0.47 -7.64 -23.00
N ILE A 107 1.32 -6.68 -23.39
CA ILE A 107 1.25 -6.08 -24.74
C ILE A 107 1.53 -7.13 -25.82
N GLU A 108 2.58 -7.92 -25.68
CA GLU A 108 2.92 -8.98 -26.65
C GLU A 108 1.80 -10.03 -26.76
N GLU A 109 1.19 -10.39 -25.63
CA GLU A 109 0.04 -11.31 -25.58
C GLU A 109 -1.16 -10.71 -26.31
N TYR A 110 -1.46 -9.42 -26.10
CA TYR A 110 -2.55 -8.73 -26.79
C TYR A 110 -2.31 -8.65 -28.29
N GLU A 111 -1.12 -8.26 -28.75
CA GLU A 111 -0.78 -8.21 -30.16
C GLU A 111 -0.90 -9.58 -30.85
N THR A 112 -0.56 -10.64 -30.12
CA THR A 112 -0.67 -12.02 -30.62
C THR A 112 -2.14 -12.45 -30.71
N ALA A 113 -2.94 -12.16 -29.69
CA ALA A 113 -4.36 -12.43 -29.65
C ALA A 113 -5.12 -11.64 -30.74
N ASP A 114 -4.76 -10.39 -30.99
CA ASP A 114 -5.36 -9.54 -32.01
C ASP A 114 -5.07 -10.09 -33.42
N ARG A 115 -3.82 -10.46 -33.71
CA ARG A 115 -3.46 -11.14 -34.97
C ARG A 115 -4.22 -12.47 -35.14
N TYR A 116 -4.37 -13.24 -34.06
CA TYR A 116 -5.12 -14.49 -34.12
C TYR A 116 -6.61 -14.25 -34.42
N TYR A 117 -7.21 -13.24 -33.80
CA TYR A 117 -8.59 -12.81 -34.09
C TYR A 117 -8.75 -12.41 -35.56
N ASP A 118 -7.85 -11.60 -36.09
CA ASP A 118 -7.90 -11.15 -37.50
C ASP A 118 -7.82 -12.32 -38.50
N VAL A 119 -6.96 -13.30 -38.21
CA VAL A 119 -6.84 -14.52 -39.04
C VAL A 119 -8.11 -15.35 -38.94
N SER A 120 -8.63 -15.60 -37.75
CA SER A 120 -9.86 -16.36 -37.52
C SER A 120 -11.06 -15.70 -38.23
N LYS A 121 -11.15 -14.38 -38.21
CA LYS A 121 -12.18 -13.63 -38.93
C LYS A 121 -12.11 -13.85 -40.44
N LYS A 122 -10.92 -13.77 -41.03
CA LYS A 122 -10.72 -14.03 -42.47
C LYS A 122 -11.07 -15.48 -42.84
N ILE A 123 -10.70 -16.44 -42.01
CA ILE A 123 -11.06 -17.84 -42.23
C ILE A 123 -12.59 -18.03 -42.22
N THR A 124 -13.26 -17.51 -41.19
CA THR A 124 -14.72 -17.57 -41.07
C THR A 124 -15.42 -16.94 -42.26
N GLU A 125 -14.94 -15.79 -42.75
CA GLU A 125 -15.49 -15.16 -43.96
C GLU A 125 -15.31 -16.00 -45.23
N GLN A 126 -14.16 -16.67 -45.39
CA GLN A 126 -13.89 -17.56 -46.48
C GLN A 126 -14.80 -18.79 -46.41
N VAL A 127 -14.97 -19.43 -45.26
CA VAL A 127 -15.85 -20.59 -45.03
C VAL A 127 -17.31 -20.19 -45.30
N ARG A 128 -17.77 -19.03 -44.85
CA ARG A 128 -19.09 -18.49 -45.08
C ARG A 128 -19.35 -18.29 -46.58
N ASN A 129 -18.39 -17.77 -47.32
CA ASN A 129 -18.50 -17.58 -48.77
C ASN A 129 -18.46 -18.93 -49.52
N ALA A 130 -17.66 -19.90 -49.09
CA ALA A 130 -17.60 -21.21 -49.67
C ALA A 130 -18.87 -22.04 -49.38
N GLN A 131 -19.53 -21.83 -48.24
CA GLN A 131 -20.83 -22.43 -47.93
C GLN A 131 -21.93 -21.96 -48.93
N LYS A 132 -21.94 -20.67 -49.26
CA LYS A 132 -22.93 -20.14 -50.25
C LYS A 132 -22.89 -20.84 -51.60
N ILE A 133 -21.78 -21.42 -52.00
CA ILE A 133 -21.57 -22.18 -53.20
C ILE A 133 -21.57 -23.71 -52.97
N ALA A 134 -22.16 -24.17 -51.85
CA ALA A 134 -22.30 -25.55 -51.42
C ALA A 134 -20.99 -26.36 -51.36
N ARG A 135 -19.85 -25.68 -51.11
CA ARG A 135 -18.54 -26.37 -50.93
C ARG A 135 -18.26 -26.80 -49.51
N PHE A 136 -18.94 -26.22 -48.53
CA PHE A 136 -18.81 -26.57 -47.12
C PHE A 136 -20.18 -26.78 -46.49
N GLY A 137 -20.24 -27.67 -45.47
CA GLY A 137 -21.45 -27.95 -44.72
C GLY A 137 -21.74 -26.84 -43.67
N GLU A 138 -22.98 -26.78 -43.23
CA GLU A 138 -23.43 -25.87 -42.19
C GLU A 138 -22.69 -26.08 -40.86
N LEU A 139 -22.39 -27.32 -40.52
CA LEU A 139 -21.66 -27.69 -39.32
C LEU A 139 -20.24 -27.10 -39.28
N GLU A 140 -19.57 -27.00 -40.43
CA GLU A 140 -18.24 -26.42 -40.55
C GLU A 140 -18.29 -24.92 -40.32
N LEU A 141 -19.30 -24.24 -40.88
CA LEU A 141 -19.49 -22.80 -40.62
C LEU A 141 -19.75 -22.52 -39.14
N ILE A 142 -20.61 -23.32 -38.47
CA ILE A 142 -20.90 -23.18 -37.03
C ILE A 142 -19.61 -23.35 -36.21
N ARG A 143 -18.75 -24.34 -36.58
CA ARG A 143 -17.48 -24.56 -35.89
C ARG A 143 -16.53 -23.37 -36.04
N GLU A 144 -16.43 -22.81 -37.24
CA GLU A 144 -15.57 -21.64 -37.47
C GLU A 144 -16.11 -20.38 -36.80
N GLU A 145 -17.43 -20.17 -36.77
CA GLU A 145 -18.05 -19.06 -36.03
C GLU A 145 -17.83 -19.18 -34.52
N ALA A 146 -17.91 -20.39 -33.96
CA ALA A 146 -17.56 -20.64 -32.55
C ALA A 146 -16.07 -20.38 -32.27
N SER A 147 -15.18 -20.78 -33.21
CA SER A 147 -13.74 -20.50 -33.10
C SER A 147 -13.44 -19.01 -33.14
N LEU A 148 -14.12 -18.26 -34.01
CA LEU A 148 -14.01 -16.80 -34.08
C LEU A 148 -14.44 -16.13 -32.77
N LEU A 149 -15.55 -16.58 -32.17
CA LEU A 149 -16.01 -16.06 -30.88
C LEU A 149 -14.99 -16.29 -29.77
N VAL A 150 -14.35 -17.48 -29.75
CA VAL A 150 -13.28 -17.78 -28.80
C VAL A 150 -12.06 -16.86 -29.04
N ALA A 151 -11.70 -16.60 -30.30
CA ALA A 151 -10.61 -15.71 -30.64
C ALA A 151 -10.89 -14.26 -30.18
N GLU A 152 -12.13 -13.78 -30.36
CA GLU A 152 -12.58 -12.48 -29.89
C GLU A 152 -12.47 -12.37 -28.36
N LEU A 153 -13.01 -13.35 -27.64
CA LEU A 153 -12.91 -13.38 -26.18
C LEU A 153 -11.46 -13.37 -25.68
N ARG A 154 -10.56 -14.12 -26.33
CA ARG A 154 -9.14 -14.13 -25.98
C ARG A 154 -8.50 -12.76 -26.18
N ARG A 155 -8.79 -12.07 -27.28
CA ARG A 155 -8.33 -10.71 -27.53
C ARG A 155 -8.81 -9.74 -26.45
N ASP A 156 -10.08 -9.80 -26.08
CA ASP A 156 -10.67 -8.91 -25.09
C ASP A 156 -10.15 -9.16 -23.69
N ILE A 157 -9.86 -10.42 -23.34
CA ILE A 157 -9.19 -10.78 -22.10
C ILE A 157 -7.76 -10.22 -22.08
N ALA A 158 -7.01 -10.40 -23.19
CA ALA A 158 -5.65 -9.89 -23.29
C ALA A 158 -5.62 -8.36 -23.21
N TYR A 159 -6.57 -7.66 -23.84
CA TYR A 159 -6.73 -6.21 -23.70
C TYR A 159 -6.99 -5.79 -22.25
N SER A 160 -7.91 -6.48 -21.57
CA SER A 160 -8.18 -6.22 -20.14
C SER A 160 -6.95 -6.43 -19.28
N LYS A 161 -6.12 -7.41 -19.61
CA LYS A 161 -4.85 -7.67 -18.91
C LYS A 161 -3.84 -6.54 -19.10
N VAL A 162 -3.75 -5.95 -20.31
CA VAL A 162 -2.92 -4.75 -20.56
C VAL A 162 -3.37 -3.61 -19.65
N GLN A 163 -4.67 -3.33 -19.57
CA GLN A 163 -5.20 -2.26 -18.71
C GLN A 163 -4.90 -2.53 -17.22
N PHE A 164 -5.03 -3.77 -16.78
CA PHE A 164 -4.71 -4.17 -15.41
C PHE A 164 -3.22 -3.97 -15.09
N THR A 165 -2.33 -4.42 -15.98
CA THR A 165 -0.89 -4.29 -15.75
C THR A 165 -0.40 -2.84 -15.79
N ILE A 166 -1.00 -1.96 -16.61
CA ILE A 166 -0.77 -0.51 -16.54
C ILE A 166 -1.09 0.02 -15.14
N ALA A 167 -2.29 -0.29 -14.63
CA ALA A 167 -2.69 0.15 -13.29
C ALA A 167 -1.73 -0.39 -12.21
N GLN A 168 -1.26 -1.63 -12.37
CA GLN A 168 -0.28 -2.25 -11.47
C GLN A 168 1.07 -1.52 -11.49
N VAL A 169 1.56 -1.06 -12.65
CA VAL A 169 2.78 -0.25 -12.76
C VAL A 169 2.59 1.08 -12.00
N TYR A 170 1.49 1.79 -12.20
CA TYR A 170 1.21 3.04 -11.47
C TYR A 170 1.16 2.82 -9.95
N THR A 171 0.47 1.78 -9.51
CA THR A 171 0.38 1.41 -8.09
C THR A 171 1.76 1.03 -7.54
N SER A 172 2.58 0.31 -8.31
CA SER A 172 3.92 -0.09 -7.88
C SER A 172 4.87 1.10 -7.67
N VAL A 173 4.70 2.17 -8.42
CA VAL A 173 5.45 3.43 -8.25
C VAL A 173 4.88 4.31 -7.13
N GLY A 174 3.65 4.03 -6.69
CA GLY A 174 2.94 4.82 -5.67
C GLY A 174 2.31 6.09 -6.24
N ILE A 175 2.00 6.08 -7.55
CA ILE A 175 1.25 7.17 -8.17
C ILE A 175 -0.23 6.87 -8.00
N ASP A 176 -0.91 7.72 -7.23
CA ASP A 176 -2.35 7.68 -7.10
C ASP A 176 -3.00 8.44 -8.27
N VAL A 177 -3.52 7.69 -9.23
CA VAL A 177 -4.18 8.24 -10.42
C VAL A 177 -5.50 8.96 -10.05
N THR A 178 -6.06 8.64 -8.88
CA THR A 178 -7.34 9.20 -8.42
C THR A 178 -7.18 10.54 -7.70
N LYS A 179 -5.96 10.92 -7.31
CA LYS A 179 -5.69 12.08 -6.45
C LYS A 179 -5.84 13.45 -7.16
N LYS A 180 -6.18 13.48 -8.44
CA LYS A 180 -6.24 14.74 -9.19
C LYS A 180 -7.54 15.51 -9.10
N GLU A 181 -8.64 14.98 -8.63
CA GLU A 181 -9.85 15.82 -8.43
C GLU A 181 -10.84 15.25 -7.42
N ASN A 182 -11.01 15.97 -6.34
CA ASN A 182 -12.19 16.07 -5.47
C ASN A 182 -12.90 14.79 -4.98
N VAL A 183 -12.78 14.59 -3.70
CA VAL A 183 -13.47 13.67 -2.78
C VAL A 183 -15.03 13.69 -2.87
N GLN A 184 -15.63 14.35 -3.86
CA GLN A 184 -17.09 14.45 -4.02
C GLN A 184 -17.63 13.96 -5.37
N MET A 185 -16.80 13.32 -6.19
CA MET A 185 -17.28 12.77 -7.47
C MET A 185 -18.06 11.47 -7.28
N GLY A 186 -19.24 11.39 -7.87
CA GLY A 186 -20.05 10.17 -7.89
C GLY A 186 -19.45 9.08 -8.78
N THR A 187 -19.77 7.82 -8.52
CA THR A 187 -19.23 6.62 -9.20
C THR A 187 -19.29 6.69 -10.74
N LYS A 188 -20.29 7.41 -11.29
CA LYS A 188 -20.43 7.61 -12.74
C LYS A 188 -19.41 8.59 -13.33
N GLU A 189 -18.98 9.57 -12.57
CA GLU A 189 -17.95 10.54 -12.94
C GLU A 189 -16.55 9.91 -12.92
N TYR A 190 -16.28 9.06 -11.92
CA TYR A 190 -15.06 8.25 -11.89
C TYR A 190 -14.93 7.33 -13.10
N ALA A 191 -16.00 6.66 -13.50
CA ALA A 191 -16.02 5.85 -14.71
C ALA A 191 -15.74 6.66 -15.99
N GLY A 192 -16.20 7.91 -16.05
CA GLY A 192 -15.92 8.84 -17.15
C GLY A 192 -14.45 9.25 -17.24
N ILE A 193 -13.81 9.54 -16.10
CA ILE A 193 -12.39 9.92 -16.02
C ILE A 193 -11.48 8.76 -16.42
N ILE A 194 -11.77 7.56 -15.93
CA ILE A 194 -11.05 6.34 -16.30
C ILE A 194 -11.13 6.13 -17.80
N LYS A 195 -12.32 6.23 -18.39
CA LYS A 195 -12.52 6.05 -19.83
C LYS A 195 -11.79 7.09 -20.70
N ASN A 196 -11.59 8.31 -20.21
CA ASN A 196 -10.91 9.38 -20.95
C ASN A 196 -9.38 9.36 -20.80
N ASN A 197 -8.85 8.81 -19.71
CA ASN A 197 -7.41 8.72 -19.45
C ASN A 197 -6.77 7.46 -20.06
N PHE A 198 -7.58 6.51 -20.54
CA PHE A 198 -7.15 5.26 -21.16
C PHE A 198 -7.53 5.18 -22.66
N LYS A 199 -7.75 6.32 -23.29
CA LYS A 199 -7.79 6.46 -24.74
C LYS A 199 -6.42 6.90 -25.23
#